data_4920086d5624bf47eec486f6468531d0
#
_entry.id   4920086d5624bf47eec486f6468531d0
#
_cell.length_a   1.000
_cell.length_b   1.000
_cell.length_c   1.000
_cell.angle_alpha   90.00
_cell.angle_beta   90.00
_cell.angle_gamma   90.00
#
_symmetry.space_group_name_H-M   'P 1'
#
loop_
_entity.id
_entity.type
_entity.pdbx_description
1 polymer ?
#
loop_
_entity_poly.entity_id
_entity_poly.type
_entity_poly.pdbx_seq_one_letter_code
_entity_poly.pdbx_strand_id
1 'polypeptide(L)'
;MLCVGLDPDVARFPQTLRGDVNNIEKFCKEIVDATGDLVCAFKPQIAYFAAVGAEKQLENICEYIRARFPDVVLILDAKRGDIGDTAALYAREAFERYGADAVTVNPYLGTDSLEPFLSTPGKGTIVLCRTSNAGSSEFQSLQVSGEALYLRVARTAAETWSKIGECALVVGATYPDELAQVRSIVGTMPI
;
A
#
# COMPACT_ATOMS: atom_id res chain seq x y z
N MET A 1 13.36 -4.53 8.53
CA MET A 1 11.92 -4.38 8.82
C MET A 1 11.16 -5.41 8.00
N LEU A 2 10.17 -6.08 8.57
CA LEU A 2 9.37 -7.10 7.89
C LEU A 2 7.92 -6.62 7.81
N CYS A 3 7.31 -6.66 6.62
CA CYS A 3 5.89 -6.44 6.39
C CYS A 3 5.27 -7.74 5.86
N VAL A 4 4.19 -8.21 6.47
CA VAL A 4 3.46 -9.40 6.00
C VAL A 4 2.24 -8.96 5.19
N GLY A 5 2.16 -9.43 3.93
CA GLY A 5 1.01 -9.24 3.04
C GLY A 5 -0.13 -10.20 3.41
N LEU A 6 -1.36 -9.71 3.40
CA LEU A 6 -2.57 -10.51 3.55
C LEU A 6 -3.36 -10.49 2.23
N ASP A 7 -3.04 -11.43 1.36
CA ASP A 7 -3.55 -11.57 0.00
C ASP A 7 -4.31 -12.93 -0.10
N PRO A 8 -5.53 -13.03 0.48
CA PRO A 8 -6.20 -14.32 0.71
C PRO A 8 -6.84 -14.89 -0.56
N ASP A 9 -6.06 -15.65 -1.33
CA ASP A 9 -6.57 -16.47 -2.45
C ASP A 9 -7.14 -17.79 -1.91
N VAL A 10 -8.46 -17.91 -1.84
CA VAL A 10 -9.16 -19.08 -1.30
C VAL A 10 -8.83 -20.39 -2.03
N ALA A 11 -8.43 -20.34 -3.30
CA ALA A 11 -8.01 -21.51 -4.06
C ALA A 11 -6.65 -22.06 -3.59
N ARG A 12 -5.85 -21.24 -2.93
CA ARG A 12 -4.50 -21.56 -2.43
C ARG A 12 -4.46 -21.85 -0.94
N PHE A 13 -5.57 -21.75 -0.25
CA PHE A 13 -5.65 -22.05 1.18
C PHE A 13 -5.27 -23.50 1.50
N PRO A 14 -4.83 -23.80 2.74
CA PRO A 14 -4.73 -25.18 3.23
C PRO A 14 -6.00 -25.98 2.95
N GLN A 15 -5.85 -27.26 2.73
CA GLN A 15 -6.96 -28.13 2.30
C GLN A 15 -8.23 -28.01 3.16
N THR A 16 -8.06 -27.81 4.48
CA THR A 16 -9.16 -27.67 5.45
C THR A 16 -9.96 -26.36 5.33
N LEU A 17 -9.40 -25.34 4.66
CA LEU A 17 -10.01 -24.01 4.50
C LEU A 17 -10.30 -23.67 3.05
N ARG A 18 -9.85 -24.51 2.11
CA ARG A 18 -9.83 -24.20 0.67
C ARG A 18 -11.22 -24.07 0.08
N GLY A 19 -11.37 -23.06 -0.80
CA GLY A 19 -12.55 -22.89 -1.64
C GLY A 19 -13.76 -22.24 -0.95
N ASP A 20 -13.66 -21.91 0.33
CA ASP A 20 -14.75 -21.25 1.07
C ASP A 20 -14.33 -19.82 1.45
N VAL A 21 -15.02 -18.83 0.87
CA VAL A 21 -14.84 -17.40 1.13
C VAL A 21 -15.04 -17.05 2.61
N ASN A 22 -15.90 -17.78 3.34
CA ASN A 22 -16.11 -17.54 4.77
C ASN A 22 -14.87 -17.83 5.62
N ASN A 23 -13.88 -18.54 5.10
CA ASN A 23 -12.64 -18.84 5.78
C ASN A 23 -11.57 -17.74 5.66
N ILE A 24 -11.79 -16.68 4.86
CA ILE A 24 -10.83 -15.60 4.66
C ILE A 24 -10.43 -14.94 5.98
N GLU A 25 -11.40 -14.54 6.79
CA GLU A 25 -11.15 -13.89 8.08
C GLU A 25 -10.37 -14.81 9.03
N LYS A 26 -10.77 -16.07 9.12
CA LYS A 26 -10.07 -17.07 9.94
C LYS A 26 -8.63 -17.24 9.50
N PHE A 27 -8.42 -17.48 8.20
CA PHE A 27 -7.07 -17.65 7.64
C PHE A 27 -6.17 -16.45 7.91
N CYS A 28 -6.65 -15.22 7.65
CA CYS A 28 -5.87 -14.02 7.87
C CYS A 28 -5.55 -13.80 9.36
N LYS A 29 -6.50 -14.06 10.27
CA LYS A 29 -6.26 -13.96 11.72
C LYS A 29 -5.20 -14.96 12.19
N GLU A 30 -5.21 -16.20 11.68
CA GLU A 30 -4.18 -17.20 12.00
C GLU A 30 -2.78 -16.76 11.51
N ILE A 31 -2.68 -16.11 10.33
CA ILE A 31 -1.42 -15.52 9.85
C ILE A 31 -0.98 -14.36 10.76
N VAL A 32 -1.90 -13.48 11.13
CA VAL A 32 -1.63 -12.34 12.02
C VAL A 32 -1.10 -12.83 13.38
N ASP A 33 -1.76 -13.82 13.98
CA ASP A 33 -1.32 -14.39 15.28
C ASP A 33 0.05 -15.06 15.19
N ALA A 34 0.33 -15.74 14.08
CA ALA A 34 1.59 -16.44 13.88
C ALA A 34 2.79 -15.50 13.60
N THR A 35 2.55 -14.27 13.19
CA THR A 35 3.62 -13.37 12.71
C THR A 35 3.65 -12.01 13.41
N GLY A 36 2.65 -11.67 14.23
CA GLY A 36 2.49 -10.34 14.81
C GLY A 36 3.68 -9.86 15.65
N ASP A 37 4.34 -10.78 16.37
CA ASP A 37 5.53 -10.47 17.18
C ASP A 37 6.81 -10.27 16.33
N LEU A 38 6.76 -10.56 15.03
CA LEU A 38 7.93 -10.57 14.15
C LEU A 38 7.90 -9.42 13.12
N VAL A 39 6.77 -8.74 12.96
CA VAL A 39 6.56 -7.77 11.89
C VAL A 39 6.49 -6.34 12.41
N CYS A 40 6.84 -5.37 11.55
CA CYS A 40 6.56 -3.97 11.79
C CYS A 40 5.28 -3.49 11.08
N ALA A 41 4.74 -4.27 10.13
CA ALA A 41 3.52 -3.94 9.43
C ALA A 41 2.76 -5.16 8.93
N PHE A 42 1.43 -5.04 8.84
CA PHE A 42 0.56 -5.89 8.04
C PHE A 42 0.00 -5.10 6.85
N LYS A 43 -0.09 -5.77 5.69
CA LYS A 43 -0.54 -5.12 4.46
C LYS A 43 -1.63 -5.94 3.75
N PRO A 44 -2.91 -5.86 4.18
CA PRO A 44 -4.01 -6.46 3.43
C PRO A 44 -4.17 -5.80 2.06
N GLN A 45 -4.40 -6.66 1.04
CA GLN A 45 -4.65 -6.22 -0.34
C GLN A 45 -6.16 -6.24 -0.62
N ILE A 46 -6.77 -5.05 -0.76
CA ILE A 46 -8.23 -4.88 -0.88
C ILE A 46 -8.85 -5.71 -2.03
N ALA A 47 -8.13 -5.89 -3.13
CA ALA A 47 -8.65 -6.58 -4.32
C ALA A 47 -9.04 -8.04 -4.03
N TYR A 48 -8.32 -8.75 -3.15
CA TYR A 48 -8.64 -10.12 -2.77
C TYR A 48 -9.95 -10.26 -1.99
N PHE A 49 -10.34 -9.21 -1.29
CA PHE A 49 -11.59 -9.16 -0.54
C PHE A 49 -12.74 -8.66 -1.41
N ALA A 50 -12.56 -7.54 -2.09
CA ALA A 50 -13.59 -6.93 -2.93
C ALA A 50 -14.04 -7.85 -4.08
N ALA A 51 -13.11 -8.60 -4.69
CA ALA A 51 -13.42 -9.52 -5.79
C ALA A 51 -14.42 -10.64 -5.41
N VAL A 52 -14.56 -10.92 -4.12
CA VAL A 52 -15.43 -12.01 -3.61
C VAL A 52 -16.49 -11.50 -2.62
N GLY A 53 -16.68 -10.17 -2.49
CA GLY A 53 -17.65 -9.56 -1.59
C GLY A 53 -17.33 -9.75 -0.10
N ALA A 54 -16.04 -9.80 0.24
CA ALA A 54 -15.54 -10.06 1.59
C ALA A 54 -15.05 -8.78 2.33
N GLU A 55 -15.53 -7.59 1.94
CA GLU A 55 -15.08 -6.32 2.53
C GLU A 55 -15.36 -6.26 4.04
N LYS A 56 -16.46 -6.87 4.51
CA LYS A 56 -16.73 -6.95 5.95
C LYS A 56 -15.69 -7.78 6.70
N GLN A 57 -15.19 -8.84 6.08
CA GLN A 57 -14.09 -9.64 6.65
C GLN A 57 -12.79 -8.83 6.69
N LEU A 58 -12.52 -7.97 5.68
CA LEU A 58 -11.38 -7.05 5.70
C LEU A 58 -11.50 -6.06 6.86
N GLU A 59 -12.66 -5.45 7.10
CA GLU A 59 -12.89 -4.59 8.26
C GLU A 59 -12.58 -5.32 9.57
N ASN A 60 -13.13 -6.52 9.75
CA ASN A 60 -12.91 -7.35 10.95
C ASN A 60 -11.43 -7.72 11.16
N ILE A 61 -10.67 -7.95 10.06
CA ILE A 61 -9.24 -8.23 10.13
C ILE A 61 -8.46 -6.97 10.53
N CYS A 62 -8.80 -5.81 9.98
CA CYS A 62 -8.19 -4.53 10.35
C CYS A 62 -8.43 -4.20 11.84
N GLU A 63 -9.66 -4.35 12.32
CA GLU A 63 -10.01 -4.20 13.73
C GLU A 63 -9.25 -5.19 14.62
N TYR A 64 -9.12 -6.45 14.17
CA TYR A 64 -8.38 -7.48 14.90
C TYR A 64 -6.90 -7.15 15.04
N ILE A 65 -6.25 -6.71 13.96
CA ILE A 65 -4.84 -6.28 13.98
C ILE A 65 -4.66 -5.14 14.98
N ARG A 66 -5.52 -4.12 14.91
CA ARG A 66 -5.49 -2.97 15.82
C ARG A 66 -5.63 -3.34 17.28
N ALA A 67 -6.55 -4.25 17.60
CA ALA A 67 -6.80 -4.69 18.97
C ALA A 67 -5.67 -5.58 19.51
N ARG A 68 -5.10 -6.43 18.66
CA ARG A 68 -4.13 -7.46 19.08
C ARG A 68 -2.69 -6.96 19.07
N PHE A 69 -2.35 -6.10 18.11
CA PHE A 69 -1.00 -5.58 17.85
C PHE A 69 -1.05 -4.07 17.57
N PRO A 70 -1.36 -3.24 18.58
CA PRO A 70 -1.60 -1.79 18.39
C PRO A 70 -0.38 -1.01 17.90
N ASP A 71 0.83 -1.53 18.12
CA ASP A 71 2.09 -0.91 17.69
C ASP A 71 2.54 -1.32 16.28
N VAL A 72 1.82 -2.28 15.65
CA VAL A 72 2.13 -2.73 14.28
C VAL A 72 1.38 -1.85 13.28
N VAL A 73 2.10 -1.35 12.28
CA VAL A 73 1.54 -0.49 11.22
C VAL A 73 0.56 -1.27 10.34
N LEU A 74 -0.63 -0.74 10.15
CA LEU A 74 -1.63 -1.29 9.20
C LEU A 74 -1.59 -0.52 7.89
N ILE A 75 -1.20 -1.19 6.80
CA ILE A 75 -1.13 -0.61 5.45
C ILE A 75 -2.26 -1.18 4.60
N LEU A 76 -3.14 -0.34 4.07
CA LEU A 76 -4.12 -0.79 3.08
C LEU A 76 -3.48 -0.77 1.68
N ASP A 77 -3.27 -1.93 1.08
CA ASP A 77 -2.80 -2.00 -0.31
C ASP A 77 -4.00 -1.89 -1.27
N ALA A 78 -4.29 -0.67 -1.69
CA ALA A 78 -5.46 -0.33 -2.50
C ALA A 78 -5.10 0.31 -3.86
N LYS A 79 -3.89 0.85 -3.97
CA LYS A 79 -3.38 1.54 -5.17
C LYS A 79 -4.39 2.53 -5.76
N ARG A 80 -5.03 3.31 -4.85
CA ARG A 80 -6.08 4.29 -5.23
C ARG A 80 -5.49 5.39 -6.11
N GLY A 81 -6.31 5.90 -7.03
CA GLY A 81 -5.99 7.02 -7.90
C GLY A 81 -7.27 7.53 -8.50
N ASP A 82 -7.69 8.73 -8.08
CA ASP A 82 -8.86 9.42 -8.60
C ASP A 82 -8.72 10.93 -8.31
N ILE A 83 -9.64 11.76 -8.80
CA ILE A 83 -9.57 13.20 -8.70
C ILE A 83 -10.63 13.77 -7.73
N GLY A 84 -10.36 14.96 -7.18
CA GLY A 84 -11.31 15.76 -6.42
C GLY A 84 -11.99 15.01 -5.29
N ASP A 85 -13.31 15.11 -5.21
CA ASP A 85 -14.13 14.51 -4.15
C ASP A 85 -14.02 12.97 -4.12
N THR A 86 -13.81 12.32 -5.27
CA THR A 86 -13.63 10.85 -5.32
C THR A 86 -12.33 10.44 -4.64
N ALA A 87 -11.24 11.18 -4.84
CA ALA A 87 -9.98 10.94 -4.12
C ALA A 87 -10.18 11.10 -2.60
N ALA A 88 -10.93 12.12 -2.15
CA ALA A 88 -11.25 12.32 -0.74
C ALA A 88 -12.09 11.17 -0.16
N LEU A 89 -13.04 10.61 -0.92
CA LEU A 89 -13.81 9.43 -0.50
C LEU A 89 -12.93 8.19 -0.35
N TYR A 90 -11.95 7.98 -1.22
CA TYR A 90 -10.98 6.89 -1.09
C TYR A 90 -10.02 7.08 0.10
N ALA A 91 -9.63 8.32 0.41
CA ALA A 91 -8.86 8.58 1.62
C ALA A 91 -9.66 8.24 2.89
N ARG A 92 -10.95 8.63 2.94
CA ARG A 92 -11.86 8.26 4.03
C ARG A 92 -12.06 6.74 4.12
N GLU A 93 -12.24 6.05 3.00
CA GLU A 93 -12.32 4.59 2.96
C GLU A 93 -11.10 3.96 3.66
N ALA A 94 -9.89 4.37 3.28
CA ALA A 94 -8.66 3.81 3.83
C ALA A 94 -8.49 4.12 5.33
N PHE A 95 -8.66 5.38 5.71
CA PHE A 95 -8.27 5.86 7.02
C PHE A 95 -9.39 5.80 8.08
N GLU A 96 -10.65 5.94 7.66
CA GLU A 96 -11.80 5.89 8.59
C GLU A 96 -12.46 4.50 8.60
N ARG A 97 -12.81 3.95 7.42
CA ARG A 97 -13.52 2.67 7.34
C ARG A 97 -12.61 1.49 7.74
N TYR A 98 -11.41 1.43 7.17
CA TYR A 98 -10.45 0.35 7.47
C TYR A 98 -9.47 0.69 8.59
N GLY A 99 -9.45 1.92 9.07
CA GLY A 99 -8.56 2.36 10.15
C GLY A 99 -7.07 2.20 9.82
N ALA A 100 -6.69 2.21 8.53
CA ALA A 100 -5.31 2.05 8.11
C ALA A 100 -4.42 3.21 8.60
N ASP A 101 -3.13 2.92 8.83
CA ASP A 101 -2.11 3.95 9.11
C ASP A 101 -1.53 4.50 7.83
N ALA A 102 -1.49 3.66 6.78
CA ALA A 102 -1.00 4.08 5.47
C ALA A 102 -1.79 3.39 4.35
N VAL A 103 -1.79 4.00 3.17
CA VAL A 103 -2.45 3.47 1.98
C VAL A 103 -1.55 3.61 0.75
N THR A 104 -1.58 2.62 -0.14
CA THR A 104 -0.89 2.71 -1.42
C THR A 104 -1.73 3.49 -2.45
N VAL A 105 -1.07 4.40 -3.19
CA VAL A 105 -1.72 5.29 -4.17
C VAL A 105 -0.95 5.37 -5.47
N ASN A 106 -1.65 5.68 -6.56
CA ASN A 106 -1.09 5.87 -7.89
C ASN A 106 -0.88 7.36 -8.18
N PRO A 107 0.34 7.83 -8.50
CA PRO A 107 0.64 9.26 -8.69
C PRO A 107 0.29 9.79 -10.08
N TYR A 108 -0.18 8.97 -10.99
CA TYR A 108 -0.32 9.33 -12.40
C TYR A 108 -1.20 10.56 -12.65
N LEU A 109 -2.17 10.83 -11.76
CA LEU A 109 -3.09 11.96 -11.88
C LEU A 109 -2.55 13.28 -11.27
N GLY A 110 -1.37 13.26 -10.66
CA GLY A 110 -0.72 14.46 -10.12
C GLY A 110 -0.98 14.73 -8.64
N THR A 111 -0.44 15.86 -8.17
CA THR A 111 -0.40 16.20 -6.73
C THR A 111 -1.79 16.38 -6.13
N ASP A 112 -2.69 17.03 -6.84
CA ASP A 112 -4.06 17.29 -6.39
C ASP A 112 -4.86 15.99 -6.12
N SER A 113 -4.55 14.93 -6.85
CA SER A 113 -5.14 13.59 -6.62
C SER A 113 -4.57 12.89 -5.37
N LEU A 114 -3.36 13.22 -4.96
CA LEU A 114 -2.70 12.68 -3.77
C LEU A 114 -2.97 13.50 -2.51
N GLU A 115 -3.31 14.76 -2.65
CA GLU A 115 -3.47 15.70 -1.53
C GLU A 115 -4.46 15.22 -0.46
N PRO A 116 -5.62 14.62 -0.78
CA PRO A 116 -6.54 14.10 0.24
C PRO A 116 -5.92 13.01 1.13
N PHE A 117 -5.00 12.22 0.59
CA PHE A 117 -4.28 11.20 1.35
C PHE A 117 -3.13 11.81 2.16
N LEU A 118 -2.32 12.65 1.53
CA LEU A 118 -1.14 13.29 2.15
C LEU A 118 -1.50 14.23 3.29
N SER A 119 -2.60 14.98 3.14
CA SER A 119 -3.04 15.98 4.13
C SER A 119 -3.75 15.39 5.35
N THR A 120 -4.00 14.06 5.38
CA THR A 120 -4.64 13.42 6.53
C THR A 120 -3.63 13.29 7.68
N PRO A 121 -3.85 13.97 8.83
CA PRO A 121 -2.85 14.00 9.90
C PRO A 121 -2.58 12.61 10.49
N GLY A 122 -1.29 12.29 10.70
CA GLY A 122 -0.84 11.03 11.30
C GLY A 122 -1.05 9.80 10.41
N LYS A 123 -1.29 10.00 9.10
CA LYS A 123 -1.46 8.93 8.13
C LYS A 123 -0.41 9.00 7.03
N GLY A 124 0.04 7.81 6.58
CA GLY A 124 1.06 7.66 5.55
C GLY A 124 0.47 7.44 4.15
N THR A 125 1.10 8.04 3.15
CA THR A 125 0.76 7.84 1.74
C THR A 125 1.92 7.15 1.03
N ILE A 126 1.70 5.91 0.57
CA ILE A 126 2.72 5.10 -0.08
C ILE A 126 2.51 5.15 -1.59
N VAL A 127 3.35 5.91 -2.28
CA VAL A 127 3.19 6.22 -3.71
C VAL A 127 3.88 5.18 -4.58
N LEU A 128 3.19 4.70 -5.63
CA LEU A 128 3.79 3.83 -6.64
C LEU A 128 4.89 4.59 -7.39
N CYS A 129 6.12 4.08 -7.33
CA CYS A 129 7.28 4.67 -7.99
C CYS A 129 7.83 3.74 -9.09
N ARG A 130 8.41 2.60 -8.70
CA ARG A 130 8.93 1.59 -9.64
C ARG A 130 8.34 0.23 -9.29
N THR A 131 7.36 -0.22 -10.06
CA THR A 131 6.64 -1.48 -9.79
C THR A 131 7.31 -2.68 -10.43
N SER A 132 7.07 -3.90 -9.91
CA SER A 132 7.77 -5.13 -10.32
C SER A 132 7.11 -5.88 -11.49
N ASN A 133 5.92 -5.46 -11.95
CA ASN A 133 5.21 -6.13 -13.04
C ASN A 133 5.93 -5.95 -14.39
N ALA A 134 5.77 -6.90 -15.30
CA ALA A 134 6.46 -6.92 -16.59
C ALA A 134 6.24 -5.65 -17.44
N GLY A 135 4.99 -5.12 -17.47
CA GLY A 135 4.64 -3.92 -18.23
C GLY A 135 5.12 -2.60 -17.60
N SER A 136 5.75 -2.63 -16.43
CA SER A 136 6.13 -1.40 -15.72
C SER A 136 7.09 -0.51 -16.52
N SER A 137 7.95 -1.11 -17.34
CA SER A 137 8.92 -0.36 -18.16
C SER A 137 8.30 0.41 -19.33
N GLU A 138 7.06 0.10 -19.72
CA GLU A 138 6.38 0.82 -20.81
C GLU A 138 6.20 2.32 -20.50
N PHE A 139 6.01 2.66 -19.23
CA PHE A 139 5.86 4.04 -18.77
C PHE A 139 6.95 4.46 -17.82
N GLN A 140 7.22 3.66 -16.78
CA GLN A 140 8.06 4.08 -15.68
C GLN A 140 9.52 4.31 -16.07
N SER A 141 10.01 3.63 -17.13
CA SER A 141 11.38 3.80 -17.64
C SER A 141 11.49 4.83 -18.76
N LEU A 142 10.39 5.45 -19.21
CA LEU A 142 10.43 6.49 -20.23
C LEU A 142 11.28 7.66 -19.75
N GLN A 143 12.10 8.18 -20.68
CA GLN A 143 12.95 9.36 -20.43
C GLN A 143 12.14 10.64 -20.63
N VAL A 144 12.03 11.44 -19.59
CA VAL A 144 11.38 12.75 -19.63
C VAL A 144 12.42 13.80 -19.23
N SER A 145 12.81 14.65 -20.18
CA SER A 145 13.84 15.67 -19.95
C SER A 145 15.18 15.11 -19.43
N GLY A 146 15.56 13.91 -19.89
CA GLY A 146 16.82 13.25 -19.53
C GLY A 146 16.78 12.47 -18.19
N GLU A 147 15.61 12.31 -17.60
CA GLU A 147 15.40 11.54 -16.36
C GLU A 147 14.31 10.48 -16.59
N ALA A 148 14.47 9.28 -16.05
CA ALA A 148 13.43 8.26 -16.11
C ALA A 148 12.20 8.69 -15.28
N LEU A 149 10.99 8.36 -15.78
CA LEU A 149 9.74 8.80 -15.14
C LEU A 149 9.64 8.37 -13.67
N TYR A 150 10.10 7.15 -13.32
CA TYR A 150 10.08 6.71 -11.91
C TYR A 150 11.02 7.56 -11.02
N LEU A 151 12.14 8.07 -11.53
CA LEU A 151 13.01 8.99 -10.79
C LEU A 151 12.36 10.35 -10.61
N ARG A 152 11.61 10.82 -11.63
CA ARG A 152 10.79 12.03 -11.50
C ARG A 152 9.75 11.89 -10.40
N VAL A 153 9.09 10.73 -10.29
CA VAL A 153 8.15 10.43 -9.19
C VAL A 153 8.89 10.49 -7.84
N ALA A 154 10.05 9.83 -7.73
CA ALA A 154 10.85 9.83 -6.51
C ALA A 154 11.26 11.25 -6.09
N ARG A 155 11.70 12.09 -7.04
CA ARG A 155 12.07 13.49 -6.80
C ARG A 155 10.86 14.31 -6.35
N THR A 156 9.71 14.16 -7.01
CA THR A 156 8.48 14.85 -6.61
C THR A 156 8.05 14.45 -5.20
N ALA A 157 8.18 13.17 -4.84
CA ALA A 157 7.91 12.70 -3.49
C ALA A 157 8.83 13.38 -2.46
N ALA A 158 10.13 13.46 -2.73
CA ALA A 158 11.11 14.07 -1.83
C ALA A 158 10.96 15.60 -1.70
N GLU A 159 10.70 16.29 -2.80
CA GLU A 159 10.75 17.76 -2.86
C GLU A 159 9.37 18.43 -2.62
N THR A 160 8.28 17.70 -2.90
CA THR A 160 6.93 18.26 -2.87
C THR A 160 6.02 17.53 -1.89
N TRP A 161 5.78 16.23 -2.10
CA TRP A 161 4.76 15.50 -1.35
C TRP A 161 5.14 15.30 0.12
N SER A 162 6.42 15.10 0.43
CA SER A 162 6.90 15.02 1.82
C SER A 162 6.73 16.30 2.64
N LYS A 163 6.43 17.44 1.99
CA LYS A 163 6.12 18.69 2.68
C LYS A 163 4.63 18.85 2.98
N ILE A 164 3.79 18.06 2.32
CA ILE A 164 2.34 18.03 2.55
C ILE A 164 2.02 17.05 3.68
N GLY A 165 2.64 15.87 3.68
CA GLY A 165 2.40 14.85 4.69
C GLY A 165 3.40 13.70 4.64
N GLU A 166 3.14 12.67 5.45
CA GLU A 166 3.98 11.48 5.54
C GLU A 166 3.94 10.68 4.24
N CYS A 167 5.07 10.65 3.53
CA CYS A 167 5.21 10.04 2.22
C CYS A 167 6.21 8.89 2.23
N ALA A 168 5.86 7.82 1.52
CA ALA A 168 6.70 6.65 1.27
C ALA A 168 6.58 6.20 -0.19
N LEU A 169 7.44 5.29 -0.63
CA LEU A 169 7.44 4.81 -2.02
C LEU A 169 7.31 3.28 -2.11
N VAL A 170 6.65 2.81 -3.17
CA VAL A 170 6.72 1.43 -3.61
C VAL A 170 7.80 1.30 -4.68
N VAL A 171 8.85 0.50 -4.38
CA VAL A 171 9.87 0.11 -5.36
C VAL A 171 10.01 -1.40 -5.35
N GLY A 172 9.90 -2.02 -6.51
CA GLY A 172 10.00 -3.47 -6.66
C GLY A 172 11.40 -4.00 -6.33
N ALA A 173 11.49 -5.01 -5.47
CA ALA A 173 12.76 -5.64 -5.08
C ALA A 173 13.51 -6.32 -6.23
N THR A 174 12.85 -6.53 -7.37
CA THR A 174 13.44 -7.11 -8.58
C THR A 174 14.33 -6.13 -9.36
N TYR A 175 14.38 -4.87 -8.95
CA TYR A 175 15.14 -3.80 -9.58
C TYR A 175 16.12 -3.14 -8.58
N PRO A 176 17.21 -3.83 -8.18
CA PRO A 176 18.11 -3.33 -7.13
C PRO A 176 18.85 -2.04 -7.53
N ASP A 177 19.20 -1.88 -8.80
CA ASP A 177 19.89 -0.69 -9.29
C ASP A 177 18.96 0.53 -9.29
N GLU A 178 17.71 0.35 -9.73
CA GLU A 178 16.69 1.40 -9.66
C GLU A 178 16.35 1.75 -8.20
N LEU A 179 16.30 0.77 -7.31
CA LEU A 179 16.12 1.01 -5.88
C LEU A 179 17.26 1.88 -5.31
N ALA A 180 18.51 1.60 -5.69
CA ALA A 180 19.66 2.40 -5.26
C ALA A 180 19.57 3.84 -5.79
N GLN A 181 19.13 4.04 -7.03
CA GLN A 181 18.92 5.36 -7.62
C GLN A 181 17.81 6.13 -6.88
N VAL A 182 16.66 5.48 -6.62
CA VAL A 182 15.56 6.07 -5.85
C VAL A 182 16.05 6.45 -4.45
N ARG A 183 16.75 5.56 -3.76
CA ARG A 183 17.31 5.80 -2.42
C ARG A 183 18.24 7.02 -2.39
N SER A 184 19.06 7.23 -3.43
CA SER A 184 19.94 8.39 -3.52
C SER A 184 19.20 9.74 -3.62
N ILE A 185 17.98 9.72 -4.15
CA ILE A 185 17.12 10.91 -4.27
C ILE A 185 16.34 11.16 -2.99
N VAL A 186 15.72 10.12 -2.41
CA VAL A 186 14.75 10.27 -1.32
C VAL A 186 15.38 10.20 0.09
N GLY A 187 16.67 9.91 0.19
CA GLY A 187 17.40 9.86 1.46
C GLY A 187 16.82 8.81 2.43
N THR A 188 16.26 9.23 3.55
CA THR A 188 15.71 8.37 4.61
C THR A 188 14.22 8.05 4.47
N MET A 189 13.54 8.59 3.46
CA MET A 189 12.13 8.31 3.20
C MET A 189 11.90 6.78 3.13
N PRO A 190 10.83 6.23 3.73
CA PRO A 190 10.51 4.81 3.64
C PRO A 190 10.29 4.35 2.19
N ILE A 191 10.84 3.16 1.85
CA ILE A 191 10.68 2.48 0.56
C ILE A 191 10.25 1.04 0.85
#